data_edd7db250995bdce0140b16d2b537272
#
_entry.id   edd7db250995bdce0140b16d2b537272
#
_cell.length_a   1.000
_cell.length_b   1.000
_cell.length_c   1.000
_cell.angle_alpha   90.00
_cell.angle_beta   90.00
_cell.angle_gamma   90.00
#
_symmetry.space_group_name_H-M   'P 1'
#
loop_
_entity.id
_entity.type
_entity.pdbx_description
1 polymer ?
#
loop_
_entity_poly.entity_id
_entity_poly.type
_entity_poly.pdbx_seq_one_letter_code
_entity_poly.pdbx_strand_id
1 'polypeptide(L)'
;MLPPSEAEAQGLSFVLLEPGSNVSEAEYHDWYDNEHAPARLTIPTFLNAARFKAVDGQKPTYLTLYDISESSVADGPEYQALKDNGSERDKRLLATVQYLNRRAYSSIYNSTLTTASASDFPPKFIFVVGLDVKTEGEADFNKLYNEEHIPMISKIPGWLRSRRYILSNSAVRGSIDAEVTVCKYLVIHDFSESGYMDTSEMKTAASTPWVKEVLKSIVRREARHFTLLKEYKRPE
;
A
#
# COMPACT_ATOMS: atom_id res chain seq x y z
N MET A 1 -7.80 -12.01 -18.33
CA MET A 1 -8.72 -10.99 -17.80
C MET A 1 -8.46 -10.91 -16.33
N LEU A 2 -8.09 -9.75 -15.80
CA LEU A 2 -7.91 -9.54 -14.35
C LEU A 2 -9.24 -9.87 -13.65
N PRO A 3 -9.22 -10.33 -12.38
CA PRO A 3 -10.46 -10.56 -11.67
C PRO A 3 -11.31 -9.28 -11.64
N PRO A 4 -12.64 -9.38 -11.76
CA PRO A 4 -13.54 -8.21 -11.84
C PRO A 4 -13.32 -7.18 -10.72
N SER A 5 -12.90 -7.62 -9.54
CA SER A 5 -12.61 -6.77 -8.38
C SER A 5 -11.44 -5.80 -8.57
N GLU A 6 -10.43 -6.12 -9.39
CA GLU A 6 -9.29 -5.22 -9.62
C GLU A 6 -9.59 -4.14 -10.69
N ALA A 7 -10.45 -4.44 -11.65
CA ALA A 7 -10.88 -3.47 -12.66
C ALA A 7 -11.75 -2.35 -12.07
N GLU A 8 -12.35 -2.59 -10.90
CA GLU A 8 -13.26 -1.65 -10.23
C GLU A 8 -12.57 -0.79 -9.15
N ALA A 9 -11.34 -1.15 -8.73
CA ALA A 9 -10.61 -0.43 -7.67
C ALA A 9 -10.04 0.90 -8.18
N GLN A 10 -10.70 2.00 -7.86
CA GLN A 10 -10.22 3.36 -8.12
C GLN A 10 -9.57 4.01 -6.89
N GLY A 11 -9.56 3.32 -5.76
CA GLY A 11 -8.97 3.78 -4.50
C GLY A 11 -8.20 2.69 -3.77
N LEU A 12 -7.41 3.15 -2.81
CA LEU A 12 -6.63 2.30 -1.91
C LEU A 12 -6.74 2.85 -0.48
N SER A 13 -7.13 2.00 0.46
CA SER A 13 -6.90 2.26 1.88
C SER A 13 -5.61 1.55 2.30
N PHE A 14 -4.61 2.36 2.63
CA PHE A 14 -3.25 1.95 2.98
C PHE A 14 -3.06 2.16 4.49
N VAL A 15 -2.83 1.09 5.24
CA VAL A 15 -2.80 1.13 6.70
C VAL A 15 -1.50 0.56 7.23
N LEU A 16 -0.64 1.44 7.74
CA LEU A 16 0.54 1.04 8.51
C LEU A 16 0.18 0.91 9.99
N LEU A 17 0.64 -0.17 10.63
CA LEU A 17 0.35 -0.45 12.03
C LEU A 17 1.58 -1.05 12.75
N GLU A 18 1.79 -0.55 13.98
CA GLU A 18 2.72 -1.12 14.95
C GLU A 18 1.95 -1.47 16.22
N PRO A 19 1.88 -2.76 16.62
CA PRO A 19 1.18 -3.17 17.84
C PRO A 19 1.79 -2.58 19.12
N GLY A 20 3.12 -2.52 19.18
CA GLY A 20 3.87 -2.12 20.36
C GLY A 20 3.89 -3.20 21.45
N SER A 21 4.36 -2.84 22.65
CA SER A 21 4.50 -3.77 23.78
C SER A 21 3.18 -4.07 24.51
N ASN A 22 2.15 -3.26 24.31
CA ASN A 22 0.87 -3.37 25.03
C ASN A 22 -0.11 -4.37 24.38
N VAL A 23 0.21 -4.85 23.19
CA VAL A 23 -0.56 -5.85 22.45
C VAL A 23 0.39 -6.95 22.01
N SER A 24 0.17 -8.19 22.47
CA SER A 24 0.99 -9.31 22.05
C SER A 24 0.83 -9.56 20.55
N GLU A 25 1.88 -10.05 19.89
CA GLU A 25 1.83 -10.37 18.45
C GLU A 25 0.72 -11.40 18.16
N ALA A 26 0.53 -12.40 19.03
CA ALA A 26 -0.53 -13.39 18.88
C ALA A 26 -1.93 -12.77 18.97
N GLU A 27 -2.19 -11.88 19.94
CA GLU A 27 -3.47 -11.19 20.06
C GLU A 27 -3.72 -10.26 18.87
N TYR A 28 -2.68 -9.56 18.41
CA TYR A 28 -2.75 -8.69 17.24
C TYR A 28 -3.14 -9.47 15.97
N HIS A 29 -2.48 -10.61 15.74
CA HIS A 29 -2.79 -11.44 14.58
C HIS A 29 -4.19 -12.04 14.64
N ASP A 30 -4.57 -12.60 15.80
CA ASP A 30 -5.89 -13.19 15.97
C ASP A 30 -7.03 -12.16 15.77
N TRP A 31 -6.89 -10.98 16.37
CA TRP A 31 -7.85 -9.90 16.19
C TRP A 31 -7.94 -9.43 14.74
N TYR A 32 -6.78 -9.15 14.14
CA TYR A 32 -6.75 -8.61 12.79
C TYR A 32 -7.31 -9.59 11.76
N ASP A 33 -6.98 -10.88 11.92
CA ASP A 33 -7.30 -11.93 10.99
C ASP A 33 -8.75 -12.42 11.09
N ASN A 34 -9.30 -12.44 12.29
CA ASN A 34 -10.59 -13.06 12.55
C ASN A 34 -11.71 -12.04 12.80
N GLU A 35 -11.36 -10.76 12.97
CA GLU A 35 -12.35 -9.73 13.29
C GLU A 35 -12.14 -8.45 12.47
N HIS A 36 -10.98 -7.79 12.60
CA HIS A 36 -10.77 -6.45 12.08
C HIS A 36 -10.83 -6.36 10.55
N ALA A 37 -10.04 -7.18 9.84
CA ALA A 37 -10.03 -7.17 8.38
C ALA A 37 -11.31 -7.74 7.78
N PRO A 38 -11.87 -8.89 8.26
CA PRO A 38 -13.15 -9.40 7.78
C PRO A 38 -14.29 -8.40 7.91
N ALA A 39 -14.37 -7.68 9.04
CA ALA A 39 -15.43 -6.68 9.25
C ALA A 39 -15.42 -5.56 8.19
N ARG A 40 -14.25 -5.14 7.70
CA ARG A 40 -14.17 -4.14 6.62
C ARG A 40 -14.67 -4.70 5.30
N LEU A 41 -14.45 -5.97 5.04
CA LEU A 41 -14.88 -6.64 3.82
C LEU A 41 -16.39 -6.93 3.78
N THR A 42 -17.14 -6.68 4.86
CA THR A 42 -18.62 -6.64 4.82
C THR A 42 -19.15 -5.38 4.13
N ILE A 43 -18.33 -4.31 4.03
CA ILE A 43 -18.69 -3.09 3.32
C ILE A 43 -18.53 -3.35 1.80
N PRO A 44 -19.57 -3.19 0.99
CA PRO A 44 -19.54 -3.54 -0.44
C PRO A 44 -18.43 -2.85 -1.23
N THR A 45 -18.04 -1.65 -0.82
CA THR A 45 -17.03 -0.82 -1.49
C THR A 45 -15.58 -1.16 -1.10
N PHE A 46 -15.37 -2.07 -0.12
CA PHE A 46 -14.09 -2.68 0.18
C PHE A 46 -14.00 -4.01 -0.58
N LEU A 47 -13.18 -4.07 -1.61
CA LEU A 47 -13.21 -5.14 -2.61
C LEU A 47 -12.41 -6.36 -2.19
N ASN A 48 -11.23 -6.14 -1.63
CA ASN A 48 -10.33 -7.17 -1.10
C ASN A 48 -9.39 -6.57 -0.06
N ALA A 49 -8.60 -7.42 0.60
CA ALA A 49 -7.53 -6.96 1.47
C ALA A 49 -6.34 -7.91 1.44
N ALA A 50 -5.15 -7.36 1.60
CA ALA A 50 -3.92 -8.12 1.79
C ALA A 50 -3.07 -7.49 2.89
N ARG A 51 -2.55 -8.31 3.79
CA ARG A 51 -1.69 -7.92 4.89
C ARG A 51 -0.27 -8.35 4.67
N PHE A 52 0.66 -7.47 4.94
CA PHE A 52 2.08 -7.64 4.69
C PHE A 52 2.90 -7.36 5.95
N LYS A 53 4.08 -7.97 6.03
CA LYS A 53 5.09 -7.72 7.08
C LYS A 53 6.32 -7.09 6.45
N ALA A 54 6.86 -6.05 7.10
CA ALA A 54 8.10 -5.41 6.69
C ALA A 54 9.28 -6.37 6.74
N VAL A 55 10.12 -6.33 5.70
CA VAL A 55 11.37 -7.11 5.59
C VAL A 55 12.60 -6.22 5.49
N ASP A 56 12.41 -4.91 5.65
CA ASP A 56 13.45 -3.88 5.59
C ASP A 56 13.99 -3.48 6.98
N GLY A 57 13.50 -4.13 8.04
CA GLY A 57 13.89 -3.82 9.43
C GLY A 57 13.32 -2.51 9.96
N GLN A 58 12.48 -1.81 9.20
CA GLN A 58 11.91 -0.53 9.60
C GLN A 58 10.52 -0.70 10.23
N LYS A 59 10.13 0.28 11.05
CA LYS A 59 8.78 0.40 11.59
C LYS A 59 7.98 1.44 10.81
N PRO A 60 6.62 1.30 10.76
CA PRO A 60 5.78 0.24 11.33
C PRO A 60 6.01 -1.13 10.67
N THR A 61 5.82 -2.19 11.46
CA THR A 61 6.09 -3.57 11.04
C THR A 61 5.05 -4.11 10.07
N TYR A 62 3.79 -3.69 10.21
CA TYR A 62 2.67 -4.26 9.44
C TYR A 62 2.05 -3.22 8.51
N LEU A 63 1.72 -3.68 7.31
CA LEU A 63 0.98 -2.93 6.31
C LEU A 63 -0.24 -3.76 5.89
N THR A 64 -1.40 -3.12 5.82
CA THR A 64 -2.59 -3.69 5.18
C THR A 64 -3.02 -2.79 4.03
N LEU A 65 -3.24 -3.39 2.88
CA LEU A 65 -3.82 -2.77 1.69
C LEU A 65 -5.25 -3.26 1.55
N TYR A 66 -6.20 -2.33 1.40
CA TYR A 66 -7.56 -2.61 0.98
C TYR A 66 -7.77 -1.93 -0.36
N ASP A 67 -8.03 -2.70 -1.41
CA ASP A 67 -8.53 -2.13 -2.65
C ASP A 67 -9.99 -1.70 -2.42
N ILE A 68 -10.30 -0.47 -2.74
CA ILE A 68 -11.61 0.16 -2.52
C ILE A 68 -12.14 0.76 -3.81
N SER A 69 -13.47 0.87 -3.95
CA SER A 69 -14.08 1.40 -5.16
C SER A 69 -13.62 2.83 -5.48
N GLU A 70 -13.49 3.67 -4.45
CA GLU A 70 -12.94 5.03 -4.55
C GLU A 70 -12.37 5.47 -3.20
N SER A 71 -11.49 6.47 -3.19
CA SER A 71 -10.80 6.91 -1.97
C SER A 71 -11.73 7.48 -0.89
N SER A 72 -12.87 8.07 -1.27
CA SER A 72 -13.86 8.66 -0.37
C SER A 72 -14.51 7.65 0.58
N VAL A 73 -14.63 6.37 0.16
CA VAL A 73 -15.28 5.33 0.99
C VAL A 73 -14.49 4.99 2.26
N ALA A 74 -13.19 5.29 2.29
CA ALA A 74 -12.36 5.09 3.47
C ALA A 74 -12.78 5.95 4.68
N ASP A 75 -13.56 7.01 4.45
CA ASP A 75 -14.16 7.88 5.48
C ASP A 75 -15.68 7.99 5.32
N GLY A 76 -16.27 7.19 4.44
CA GLY A 76 -17.71 7.17 4.15
C GLY A 76 -18.57 6.70 5.32
N PRO A 77 -19.90 6.91 5.23
CA PRO A 77 -20.83 6.62 6.32
C PRO A 77 -20.84 5.14 6.73
N GLU A 78 -20.70 4.22 5.79
CA GLU A 78 -20.64 2.77 6.09
C GLU A 78 -19.40 2.41 6.90
N TYR A 79 -18.24 3.00 6.57
CA TYR A 79 -17.01 2.81 7.32
C TYR A 79 -17.09 3.44 8.72
N GLN A 80 -17.71 4.62 8.86
CA GLN A 80 -17.93 5.24 10.17
C GLN A 80 -18.88 4.39 11.02
N ALA A 81 -20.00 3.93 10.45
CA ALA A 81 -20.94 3.04 11.14
C ALA A 81 -20.25 1.75 11.62
N LEU A 82 -19.36 1.15 10.80
CA LEU A 82 -18.59 0.00 11.22
C LEU A 82 -17.68 0.30 12.43
N LYS A 83 -17.05 1.47 12.48
CA LYS A 83 -16.23 1.89 13.62
C LYS A 83 -17.05 2.11 14.88
N ASP A 84 -18.19 2.78 14.77
CA ASP A 84 -19.06 3.11 15.90
C ASP A 84 -19.67 1.84 16.51
N ASN A 85 -20.04 0.86 15.67
CA ASN A 85 -20.61 -0.41 16.08
C ASN A 85 -19.57 -1.54 16.27
N GLY A 86 -18.28 -1.24 16.22
CA GLY A 86 -17.21 -2.20 16.48
C GLY A 86 -17.31 -2.86 17.84
N SER A 87 -16.85 -4.10 17.97
CA SER A 87 -16.83 -4.83 19.24
C SER A 87 -15.98 -4.09 20.29
N GLU A 88 -16.20 -4.40 21.56
CA GLU A 88 -15.36 -3.87 22.64
C GLU A 88 -13.88 -4.28 22.47
N ARG A 89 -13.63 -5.46 21.89
CA ARG A 89 -12.27 -5.91 21.53
C ARG A 89 -11.65 -5.04 20.45
N ASP A 90 -12.37 -4.79 19.37
CA ASP A 90 -11.89 -3.94 18.24
C ASP A 90 -11.58 -2.53 18.74
N LYS A 91 -12.49 -1.93 19.50
CA LYS A 91 -12.32 -0.60 20.11
C LYS A 91 -11.11 -0.54 21.04
N ARG A 92 -10.98 -1.55 21.95
CA ARG A 92 -9.85 -1.64 22.87
C ARG A 92 -8.52 -1.77 22.14
N LEU A 93 -8.41 -2.69 21.17
CA LEU A 93 -7.15 -2.91 20.45
C LEU A 93 -6.79 -1.73 19.58
N LEU A 94 -7.75 -1.14 18.88
CA LEU A 94 -7.53 0.12 18.19
C LEU A 94 -7.03 1.24 19.11
N ALA A 95 -7.49 1.31 20.36
CA ALA A 95 -7.02 2.29 21.33
C ALA A 95 -5.63 1.98 21.91
N THR A 96 -5.22 0.70 21.90
CA THR A 96 -4.03 0.19 22.62
C THR A 96 -2.79 0.03 21.70
N VAL A 97 -2.98 -0.24 20.40
CA VAL A 97 -1.86 -0.32 19.44
C VAL A 97 -1.00 0.94 19.49
N GLN A 98 0.31 0.76 19.45
CA GLN A 98 1.28 1.84 19.61
C GLN A 98 1.17 2.90 18.51
N TYR A 99 0.94 2.46 17.26
CA TYR A 99 0.87 3.37 16.12
C TYR A 99 -0.06 2.85 15.05
N LEU A 100 -0.85 3.74 14.48
CA LEU A 100 -1.70 3.49 13.32
C LEU A 100 -1.66 4.71 12.40
N ASN A 101 -1.34 4.48 11.13
CA ASN A 101 -1.37 5.48 10.08
C ASN A 101 -2.19 4.96 8.90
N ARG A 102 -3.41 5.46 8.76
CA ARG A 102 -4.31 5.16 7.67
C ARG A 102 -4.24 6.27 6.63
N ARG A 103 -4.04 5.89 5.38
CA ARG A 103 -4.01 6.78 4.23
C ARG A 103 -5.03 6.30 3.21
N ALA A 104 -5.82 7.21 2.67
CA ALA A 104 -6.70 6.96 1.54
C ALA A 104 -6.10 7.60 0.29
N TYR A 105 -6.01 6.85 -0.78
CA TYR A 105 -5.40 7.24 -2.03
C TYR A 105 -6.37 7.02 -3.20
N SER A 106 -6.32 7.90 -4.20
CA SER A 106 -6.98 7.73 -5.50
C SER A 106 -5.98 7.17 -6.52
N SER A 107 -6.41 6.20 -7.31
CA SER A 107 -5.61 5.62 -8.39
C SER A 107 -5.39 6.64 -9.50
N ILE A 108 -4.16 6.75 -10.00
CA ILE A 108 -3.79 7.60 -11.14
C ILE A 108 -3.11 6.84 -12.28
N TYR A 109 -2.63 5.62 -12.03
CA TYR A 109 -2.00 4.78 -13.05
C TYR A 109 -1.90 3.32 -12.59
N ASN A 110 -2.10 2.40 -13.53
CA ASN A 110 -1.90 0.97 -13.33
C ASN A 110 -1.22 0.36 -14.58
N SER A 111 -0.21 -0.48 -14.36
CA SER A 111 0.43 -1.30 -15.39
C SER A 111 0.63 -2.70 -14.85
N THR A 112 0.08 -3.69 -15.53
CA THR A 112 0.11 -5.09 -15.11
C THR A 112 0.73 -5.94 -16.21
N LEU A 113 1.50 -6.96 -15.81
CA LEU A 113 2.07 -7.94 -16.73
C LEU A 113 0.95 -8.63 -17.53
N THR A 114 1.03 -8.65 -18.82
CA THR A 114 -0.02 -9.18 -19.71
C THR A 114 -0.27 -10.68 -19.55
N THR A 115 0.72 -11.41 -19.00
CA THR A 115 0.63 -12.85 -18.70
C THR A 115 0.25 -13.13 -17.24
N ALA A 116 0.11 -12.09 -16.39
CA ALA A 116 -0.30 -12.30 -15.01
C ALA A 116 -1.74 -12.79 -14.93
N SER A 117 -2.00 -13.67 -13.99
CA SER A 117 -3.30 -14.30 -13.72
C SER A 117 -3.80 -13.92 -12.33
N ALA A 118 -5.05 -14.23 -12.02
CA ALA A 118 -5.62 -13.98 -10.69
C ALA A 118 -4.87 -14.69 -9.56
N SER A 119 -4.21 -15.84 -9.85
CA SER A 119 -3.41 -16.57 -8.86
C SER A 119 -2.08 -15.91 -8.50
N ASP A 120 -1.65 -14.91 -9.26
CA ASP A 120 -0.43 -14.13 -8.97
C ASP A 120 -0.69 -13.03 -7.94
N PHE A 121 -1.97 -12.79 -7.58
CA PHE A 121 -2.40 -11.76 -6.63
C PHE A 121 -3.14 -12.34 -5.44
N PRO A 122 -2.92 -11.76 -4.23
CA PRO A 122 -1.98 -10.69 -3.94
C PRO A 122 -0.51 -11.14 -4.12
N PRO A 123 0.40 -10.23 -4.48
CA PRO A 123 1.81 -10.56 -4.75
C PRO A 123 2.53 -11.01 -3.48
N LYS A 124 3.54 -11.85 -3.62
CA LYS A 124 4.36 -12.31 -2.47
C LYS A 124 5.20 -11.17 -1.87
N PHE A 125 5.67 -10.26 -2.70
CA PHE A 125 6.52 -9.14 -2.29
C PHE A 125 6.01 -7.84 -2.89
N ILE A 126 6.11 -6.77 -2.13
CA ILE A 126 5.82 -5.42 -2.62
C ILE A 126 6.95 -4.46 -2.26
N PHE A 127 7.25 -3.58 -3.19
CA PHE A 127 8.10 -2.42 -2.98
C PHE A 127 7.22 -1.17 -3.02
N VAL A 128 7.20 -0.45 -1.91
CA VAL A 128 6.37 0.74 -1.71
C VAL A 128 7.24 1.97 -1.69
N VAL A 129 6.91 2.96 -2.51
CA VAL A 129 7.64 4.23 -2.60
C VAL A 129 6.67 5.39 -2.43
N GLY A 130 6.85 6.15 -1.37
CA GLY A 130 6.16 7.43 -1.15
C GLY A 130 7.04 8.58 -1.62
N LEU A 131 6.44 9.60 -2.25
CA LEU A 131 7.18 10.73 -2.83
C LEU A 131 6.39 12.04 -2.69
N ASP A 132 7.09 13.09 -2.24
CA ASP A 132 6.64 14.46 -2.42
C ASP A 132 7.54 15.16 -3.42
N VAL A 133 6.92 15.88 -4.33
CA VAL A 133 7.57 16.55 -5.45
C VAL A 133 7.22 18.04 -5.39
N LYS A 134 8.18 18.90 -5.70
CA LYS A 134 7.91 20.34 -5.87
C LYS A 134 6.87 20.53 -6.96
N THR A 135 5.97 21.51 -6.78
CA THR A 135 4.85 21.76 -7.70
C THR A 135 5.29 21.92 -9.16
N GLU A 136 6.39 22.65 -9.38
CA GLU A 136 6.96 22.86 -10.70
C GLU A 136 7.52 21.60 -11.37
N GLY A 137 7.84 20.55 -10.60
CA GLY A 137 8.36 19.28 -11.09
C GLY A 137 7.30 18.18 -11.27
N GLU A 138 6.05 18.41 -10.82
CA GLU A 138 5.03 17.35 -10.79
C GLU A 138 4.66 16.82 -12.18
N ALA A 139 4.58 17.68 -13.17
CA ALA A 139 4.24 17.28 -14.53
C ALA A 139 5.31 16.35 -15.12
N ASP A 140 6.58 16.71 -14.98
CA ASP A 140 7.70 15.92 -15.46
C ASP A 140 7.88 14.62 -14.67
N PHE A 141 7.70 14.66 -13.34
CA PHE A 141 7.65 13.47 -12.49
C PHE A 141 6.58 12.47 -12.93
N ASN A 142 5.36 12.93 -13.19
CA ASN A 142 4.29 12.04 -13.63
C ASN A 142 4.58 11.44 -15.01
N LYS A 143 5.14 12.23 -15.92
CA LYS A 143 5.53 11.78 -17.25
C LYS A 143 6.66 10.75 -17.19
N LEU A 144 7.73 11.00 -16.42
CA LEU A 144 8.81 10.06 -16.19
C LEU A 144 8.29 8.70 -15.74
N TYR A 145 7.43 8.69 -14.71
CA TYR A 145 6.93 7.44 -14.15
C TYR A 145 6.12 6.62 -15.17
N ASN A 146 5.28 7.28 -15.95
CA ASN A 146 4.39 6.60 -16.88
C ASN A 146 5.11 6.16 -18.17
N GLU A 147 6.06 6.96 -18.68
CA GLU A 147 6.64 6.77 -20.00
C GLU A 147 8.02 6.07 -19.97
N GLU A 148 8.76 6.16 -18.85
CA GLU A 148 10.10 5.55 -18.76
C GLU A 148 10.23 4.63 -17.54
N HIS A 149 9.99 5.14 -16.32
CA HIS A 149 10.39 4.43 -15.11
C HIS A 149 9.62 3.11 -14.92
N ILE A 150 8.28 3.12 -14.98
CA ILE A 150 7.48 1.89 -14.86
C ILE A 150 7.73 0.93 -16.03
N PRO A 151 7.80 1.36 -17.31
CA PRO A 151 8.24 0.50 -18.40
C PRO A 151 9.62 -0.14 -18.21
N MET A 152 10.54 0.51 -17.52
CA MET A 152 11.83 -0.10 -17.16
C MET A 152 11.71 -1.08 -15.99
N ILE A 153 10.99 -0.71 -14.93
CA ILE A 153 10.70 -1.58 -13.77
C ILE A 153 9.98 -2.87 -14.22
N SER A 154 9.10 -2.78 -15.23
CA SER A 154 8.38 -3.96 -15.75
C SER A 154 9.27 -5.02 -16.41
N LYS A 155 10.54 -4.72 -16.67
CA LYS A 155 11.53 -5.66 -17.18
C LYS A 155 12.25 -6.44 -16.09
N ILE A 156 12.05 -6.09 -14.83
CA ILE A 156 12.69 -6.78 -13.69
C ILE A 156 12.09 -8.19 -13.57
N PRO A 157 12.91 -9.24 -13.45
CA PRO A 157 12.41 -10.59 -13.20
C PRO A 157 11.44 -10.63 -12.00
N GLY A 158 10.34 -11.34 -12.17
CA GLY A 158 9.30 -11.46 -11.14
C GLY A 158 8.38 -10.24 -11.00
N TRP A 159 8.54 -9.18 -11.77
CA TRP A 159 7.59 -8.07 -11.76
C TRP A 159 6.21 -8.54 -12.25
N LEU A 160 5.16 -8.11 -11.51
CA LEU A 160 3.77 -8.44 -11.81
C LEU A 160 2.95 -7.20 -12.17
N ARG A 161 3.11 -6.12 -11.39
CA ARG A 161 2.29 -4.92 -11.51
C ARG A 161 2.97 -3.71 -10.87
N SER A 162 2.68 -2.51 -11.40
CA SER A 162 2.97 -1.23 -10.77
C SER A 162 1.72 -0.37 -10.72
N ARG A 163 1.40 0.16 -9.55
CA ARG A 163 0.23 1.00 -9.29
C ARG A 163 0.69 2.34 -8.73
N ARG A 164 0.12 3.42 -9.24
CA ARG A 164 0.40 4.78 -8.76
C ARG A 164 -0.85 5.42 -8.21
N TYR A 165 -0.67 6.19 -7.16
CA TYR A 165 -1.76 6.81 -6.42
C TYR A 165 -1.40 8.23 -6.01
N ILE A 166 -2.45 9.05 -5.78
CA ILE A 166 -2.36 10.35 -5.16
C ILE A 166 -3.15 10.37 -3.85
N LEU A 167 -2.56 10.96 -2.80
CA LEU A 167 -3.15 11.04 -1.48
C LEU A 167 -4.44 11.87 -1.50
N SER A 168 -5.51 11.31 -0.96
CA SER A 168 -6.79 11.98 -0.75
C SER A 168 -6.94 12.42 0.71
N ASN A 169 -6.60 11.53 1.66
CA ASN A 169 -6.76 11.78 3.09
C ASN A 169 -5.80 10.91 3.91
N SER A 170 -5.49 11.34 5.12
CA SER A 170 -4.72 10.53 6.08
C SER A 170 -5.14 10.82 7.51
N ALA A 171 -5.03 9.80 8.37
CA ALA A 171 -5.23 9.89 9.81
C ALA A 171 -4.14 9.11 10.53
N VAL A 172 -3.51 9.74 11.51
CA VAL A 172 -2.43 9.16 12.31
C VAL A 172 -2.84 9.15 13.77
N ARG A 173 -2.55 8.05 14.46
CA ARG A 173 -2.72 7.92 15.90
C ARG A 173 -1.53 7.19 16.52
N GLY A 174 -1.14 7.64 17.73
CA GLY A 174 0.01 7.12 18.44
C GLY A 174 1.33 7.63 17.89
N SER A 175 2.42 7.07 18.37
CA SER A 175 3.79 7.43 17.96
C SER A 175 4.70 6.22 18.02
N ILE A 176 5.72 6.22 17.20
CA ILE A 176 6.83 5.26 17.21
C ILE A 176 8.15 6.04 17.10
N ASP A 177 9.22 5.42 17.56
CA ASP A 177 10.57 5.96 17.37
C ASP A 177 11.08 5.64 15.95
N ALA A 178 10.37 6.21 14.96
CA ALA A 178 10.70 6.15 13.55
C ALA A 178 9.99 7.30 12.83
N GLU A 179 10.66 7.89 11.86
CA GLU A 179 10.02 8.86 10.97
C GLU A 179 9.13 8.12 9.98
N VAL A 180 7.83 8.44 10.00
CA VAL A 180 6.86 7.92 9.02
C VAL A 180 6.31 9.09 8.22
N THR A 181 6.71 9.14 6.97
CA THR A 181 6.34 10.24 6.07
C THR A 181 5.04 9.91 5.36
N VAL A 182 4.07 10.84 5.41
CA VAL A 182 2.89 10.78 4.55
C VAL A 182 3.17 11.59 3.30
N CYS A 183 3.37 10.91 2.18
CA CYS A 183 3.68 11.53 0.89
C CYS A 183 2.42 11.70 0.03
N LYS A 184 2.42 12.74 -0.82
CA LYS A 184 1.37 13.01 -1.81
C LYS A 184 1.22 11.89 -2.83
N TYR A 185 2.33 11.40 -3.36
CA TYR A 185 2.36 10.31 -4.34
C TYR A 185 2.79 9.00 -3.69
N LEU A 186 2.10 7.93 -4.06
CA LEU A 186 2.44 6.56 -3.67
C LEU A 186 2.61 5.73 -4.93
N VAL A 187 3.65 4.90 -4.94
CA VAL A 187 3.87 3.87 -5.95
C VAL A 187 4.02 2.53 -5.24
N ILE A 188 3.34 1.51 -5.74
CA ILE A 188 3.48 0.12 -5.28
C ILE A 188 3.89 -0.73 -6.47
N HIS A 189 5.03 -1.40 -6.36
CA HIS A 189 5.50 -2.39 -7.30
C HIS A 189 5.31 -3.78 -6.69
N ASP A 190 4.61 -4.63 -7.41
CA ASP A 190 4.25 -6.00 -7.02
C ASP A 190 5.21 -6.99 -7.69
N PHE A 191 5.78 -7.92 -6.90
CA PHE A 191 6.73 -8.93 -7.36
C PHE A 191 6.34 -10.34 -6.87
N SER A 192 6.58 -11.35 -7.72
CA SER A 192 6.44 -12.76 -7.35
C SER A 192 7.65 -13.31 -6.59
N GLU A 193 8.82 -12.67 -6.72
CA GLU A 193 10.11 -13.11 -6.19
C GLU A 193 10.82 -11.99 -5.43
N SER A 194 11.66 -12.36 -4.47
CA SER A 194 12.57 -11.44 -3.77
C SER A 194 13.81 -11.12 -4.64
N GLY A 195 14.66 -10.18 -4.16
CA GLY A 195 15.93 -9.86 -4.83
C GLY A 195 15.82 -8.85 -5.97
N TYR A 196 14.64 -8.35 -6.27
CA TYR A 196 14.40 -7.36 -7.33
C TYR A 196 15.27 -6.10 -7.21
N MET A 197 15.68 -5.71 -6.00
CA MET A 197 16.54 -4.53 -5.77
C MET A 197 17.97 -4.71 -6.27
N ASP A 198 18.46 -5.94 -6.34
CA ASP A 198 19.85 -6.25 -6.69
C ASP A 198 20.06 -6.44 -8.21
N THR A 199 18.97 -6.45 -8.98
CA THR A 199 19.00 -6.69 -10.43
C THR A 199 19.65 -5.54 -11.18
N SER A 200 20.22 -5.85 -12.36
CA SER A 200 20.76 -4.85 -13.29
C SER A 200 19.68 -3.92 -13.83
N GLU A 201 18.47 -4.46 -14.02
CA GLU A 201 17.30 -3.74 -14.51
C GLU A 201 16.86 -2.67 -13.50
N MET A 202 16.82 -3.00 -12.20
CA MET A 202 16.50 -2.01 -11.15
C MET A 202 17.56 -0.91 -11.11
N LYS A 203 18.84 -1.26 -11.13
CA LYS A 203 19.95 -0.30 -11.14
C LYS A 203 19.87 0.64 -12.34
N THR A 204 19.54 0.08 -13.51
CA THR A 204 19.37 0.84 -14.76
C THR A 204 18.17 1.78 -14.65
N ALA A 205 17.00 1.27 -14.22
CA ALA A 205 15.79 2.06 -14.05
C ALA A 205 15.96 3.24 -13.07
N ALA A 206 16.81 3.05 -12.03
CA ALA A 206 17.08 4.07 -11.02
C ALA A 206 18.14 5.11 -11.41
N SER A 207 18.81 4.97 -12.56
CA SER A 207 20.00 5.77 -12.90
C SER A 207 19.96 6.48 -14.26
N THR A 208 18.80 6.51 -14.93
CA THR A 208 18.66 7.20 -16.22
C THR A 208 18.91 8.71 -16.08
N PRO A 209 19.28 9.41 -17.17
CA PRO A 209 19.41 10.86 -17.14
C PRO A 209 18.12 11.56 -16.68
N TRP A 210 16.95 11.08 -17.13
CA TRP A 210 15.66 11.66 -16.76
C TRP A 210 15.33 11.45 -15.29
N VAL A 211 15.56 10.25 -14.73
CA VAL A 211 15.45 10.02 -13.29
C VAL A 211 16.33 10.98 -12.50
N LYS A 212 17.60 11.15 -12.88
CA LYS A 212 18.51 12.07 -12.20
C LYS A 212 18.03 13.52 -12.21
N GLU A 213 17.39 13.95 -13.28
CA GLU A 213 16.82 15.29 -13.38
C GLU A 213 15.60 15.45 -12.44
N VAL A 214 14.66 14.51 -12.51
CA VAL A 214 13.44 14.53 -11.70
C VAL A 214 13.75 14.41 -10.20
N LEU A 215 14.80 13.68 -9.81
CA LEU A 215 15.24 13.57 -8.41
C LEU A 215 15.53 14.94 -7.77
N LYS A 216 15.92 15.97 -8.54
CA LYS A 216 16.16 17.34 -8.02
C LYS A 216 14.87 18.04 -7.55
N SER A 217 13.72 17.57 -8.02
CA SER A 217 12.40 18.07 -7.62
C SER A 217 11.77 17.31 -6.46
N ILE A 218 12.34 16.16 -6.06
CA ILE A 218 11.83 15.36 -4.94
C ILE A 218 12.26 16.00 -3.63
N VAL A 219 11.28 16.29 -2.76
CA VAL A 219 11.51 16.91 -1.44
C VAL A 219 11.43 15.92 -0.29
N ARG A 220 10.64 14.84 -0.45
CA ARG A 220 10.57 13.73 0.53
C ARG A 220 10.44 12.41 -0.18
N ARG A 221 11.00 11.37 0.43
CA ARG A 221 10.91 9.99 -0.06
C ARG A 221 10.79 9.02 1.09
N GLU A 222 9.83 8.10 0.99
CA GLU A 222 9.72 6.89 1.80
C GLU A 222 9.94 5.68 0.88
N ALA A 223 10.69 4.67 1.31
CA ALA A 223 10.89 3.44 0.55
C ALA A 223 10.81 2.25 1.52
N ARG A 224 9.89 1.33 1.28
CA ARG A 224 9.57 0.22 2.17
C ARG A 224 9.43 -1.09 1.41
N HIS A 225 9.86 -2.17 2.03
CA HIS A 225 9.82 -3.52 1.48
C HIS A 225 9.00 -4.42 2.38
N PHE A 226 8.02 -5.13 1.79
CA PHE A 226 7.13 -5.99 2.53
C PHE A 226 6.96 -7.35 1.86
N THR A 227 6.69 -8.38 2.67
CA THR A 227 6.27 -9.71 2.22
C THR A 227 4.85 -9.99 2.63
N LEU A 228 4.13 -10.72 1.79
CA LEU A 228 2.74 -11.13 2.04
C LEU A 228 2.66 -11.97 3.32
N LEU A 229 1.73 -11.62 4.18
CA LEU A 229 1.41 -12.34 5.40
C LEU A 229 0.09 -13.10 5.27
N LYS A 230 -0.95 -12.42 4.76
CA LYS A 230 -2.29 -13.01 4.60
C LYS A 230 -3.14 -12.26 3.58
N GLU A 231 -3.91 -13.01 2.82
CA GLU A 231 -4.99 -12.51 1.96
C GLU A 231 -6.34 -12.61 2.68
N TYR A 232 -7.23 -11.66 2.41
CA TYR A 232 -8.62 -11.70 2.86
C TYR A 232 -9.54 -11.48 1.66
N LYS A 233 -10.53 -12.35 1.54
CA LYS A 233 -11.58 -12.28 0.51
C LYS A 233 -12.89 -11.85 1.14
N ARG A 234 -13.72 -11.18 0.35
CA ARG A 234 -15.08 -10.86 0.78
C ARG A 234 -15.84 -12.16 1.07
N PRO A 235 -16.69 -12.16 2.11
CA PRO A 235 -17.66 -13.25 2.27
C PRO A 235 -18.53 -13.36 1.02
N GLU A 236 -18.83 -14.59 0.63
CA GLU A 236 -19.78 -14.87 -0.47
C GLU A 236 -21.21 -14.46 -0.09
#